data_e9491b64c5e9e8454361cd5b5d678d97
#
_entry.id   e9491b64c5e9e8454361cd5b5d678d97
#
_cell.length_a   1.000
_cell.length_b   1.000
_cell.length_c   1.000
_cell.angle_alpha   90.00
_cell.angle_beta   90.00
_cell.angle_gamma   90.00
#
_symmetry.space_group_name_H-M   'P 1'
#
loop_
_entity.id
_entity.type
_entity.pdbx_description
1 polymer ?
#
loop_
_entity_poly.entity_id
_entity_poly.type
_entity_poly.pdbx_seq_one_letter_code
_entity_poly.pdbx_strand_id
1 'polypeptide(L)'
;MYQGKLIERFLQISNLVSEKEKIMNKIVRFFSVSPVRPLIGDNASELAEKYKRLKWSTFLAATFGYGMYYVCRLSLNVVKKPIVDEGVFSETELGIIGSVLFFTYAIGKFTNGFLADRSNIKRFMTTGLLVTALVNLCLGFTNSFILFAILWGISGWFQSMGAASCVVGLSRWFSDKERGSFYGFWSASHNIGEALTFIIVASVVSVLGWRYGFLGAGLVGL
;
A
#
# COMPACT_ATOMS: atom_id res chain seq x y z
N MET A 1 22.29 -21.65 -43.21
CA MET A 1 22.71 -21.34 -41.82
C MET A 1 22.04 -20.11 -41.21
N TYR A 2 21.73 -19.05 -41.99
CA TYR A 2 21.08 -17.82 -41.48
C TYR A 2 19.58 -17.99 -41.17
N GLN A 3 18.84 -18.73 -41.96
CA GLN A 3 17.39 -18.96 -41.76
C GLN A 3 17.07 -19.75 -40.49
N GLY A 4 17.89 -20.71 -40.08
CA GLY A 4 17.66 -21.47 -38.85
C GLY A 4 17.72 -20.60 -37.59
N LYS A 5 18.71 -19.69 -37.49
CA LYS A 5 18.83 -18.76 -36.39
C LYS A 5 17.68 -17.72 -36.32
N LEU A 6 17.09 -17.37 -37.46
CA LEU A 6 15.94 -16.46 -37.50
C LEU A 6 14.69 -17.14 -36.97
N ILE A 7 14.46 -18.39 -37.32
CA ILE A 7 13.33 -19.20 -36.85
C ILE A 7 13.44 -19.45 -35.31
N GLU A 8 14.63 -19.79 -34.82
CA GLU A 8 14.84 -19.96 -33.38
C GLU A 8 14.56 -18.66 -32.58
N ARG A 9 15.01 -17.51 -33.08
CA ARG A 9 14.68 -16.21 -32.47
C ARG A 9 13.19 -15.91 -32.47
N PHE A 10 12.51 -16.22 -33.56
CA PHE A 10 11.05 -16.04 -33.66
C PHE A 10 10.30 -16.93 -32.65
N LEU A 11 10.71 -18.17 -32.50
CA LEU A 11 10.15 -19.10 -31.52
C LEU A 11 10.42 -18.68 -30.09
N GLN A 12 11.62 -18.17 -29.77
CA GLN A 12 11.93 -17.60 -28.47
C GLN A 12 11.08 -16.38 -28.14
N ILE A 13 10.91 -15.45 -29.09
CA ILE A 13 10.05 -14.26 -28.90
C ILE A 13 8.59 -14.68 -28.70
N SER A 14 8.08 -15.62 -29.50
CA SER A 14 6.72 -16.14 -29.36
C SER A 14 6.48 -16.79 -27.99
N ASN A 15 7.43 -17.59 -27.49
CA ASN A 15 7.36 -18.20 -26.16
C ASN A 15 7.38 -17.15 -25.05
N LEU A 16 8.24 -16.13 -25.15
CA LEU A 16 8.30 -15.03 -24.20
C LEU A 16 7.00 -14.19 -24.16
N VAL A 17 6.38 -13.96 -25.33
CA VAL A 17 5.09 -13.28 -25.40
C VAL A 17 3.99 -14.13 -24.74
N SER A 18 3.94 -15.42 -25.03
CA SER A 18 2.98 -16.35 -24.41
C SER A 18 3.15 -16.45 -22.87
N GLU A 19 4.38 -16.49 -22.37
CA GLU A 19 4.62 -16.46 -20.92
C GLU A 19 4.20 -15.14 -20.27
N LYS A 20 4.50 -13.99 -20.92
CA LYS A 20 4.04 -12.69 -20.44
C LYS A 20 2.52 -12.60 -20.40
N GLU A 21 1.81 -13.10 -21.39
CA GLU A 21 0.35 -13.15 -21.38
C GLU A 21 -0.19 -14.02 -20.26
N LYS A 22 0.40 -15.19 -20.00
CA LYS A 22 0.01 -16.05 -18.88
C LYS A 22 0.21 -15.37 -17.52
N ILE A 23 1.33 -14.68 -17.34
CA ILE A 23 1.61 -13.93 -16.11
C ILE A 23 0.64 -12.77 -15.96
N MET A 24 0.42 -12.00 -17.03
CA MET A 24 -0.54 -10.88 -17.03
C MET A 24 -1.94 -11.36 -16.66
N ASN A 25 -2.41 -12.45 -17.25
CA ASN A 25 -3.71 -13.04 -16.95
C ASN A 25 -3.82 -13.52 -15.49
N LYS A 26 -2.75 -14.06 -14.90
CA LYS A 26 -2.71 -14.42 -13.47
C LYS A 26 -2.82 -13.18 -12.57
N ILE A 27 -2.11 -12.11 -12.89
CA ILE A 27 -2.14 -10.84 -12.14
C ILE A 27 -3.53 -10.22 -12.22
N VAL A 28 -4.09 -10.11 -13.43
CA VAL A 28 -5.44 -9.58 -13.64
C VAL A 28 -6.47 -10.40 -12.87
N ARG A 29 -6.39 -11.73 -12.90
CA ARG A 29 -7.27 -12.64 -12.17
C ARG A 29 -7.10 -12.52 -10.65
N PHE A 30 -5.90 -12.27 -10.16
CA PHE A 30 -5.66 -12.04 -8.74
C PHE A 30 -6.35 -10.77 -8.24
N PHE A 31 -6.28 -9.69 -9.00
CA PHE A 31 -6.92 -8.44 -8.63
C PHE A 31 -8.39 -8.33 -9.05
N SER A 32 -8.90 -9.22 -9.90
CA SER A 32 -10.30 -9.16 -10.36
C SER A 32 -11.29 -9.22 -9.20
N VAL A 33 -12.39 -8.49 -9.35
CA VAL A 33 -13.51 -8.52 -8.41
C VAL A 33 -14.04 -9.94 -8.31
N SER A 34 -14.17 -10.45 -7.11
CA SER A 34 -14.78 -11.77 -6.90
C SER A 34 -16.26 -11.74 -7.32
N PRO A 35 -16.78 -12.81 -7.92
CA PRO A 35 -18.21 -12.87 -8.25
C PRO A 35 -19.05 -12.63 -7.00
N VAL A 36 -20.14 -11.90 -7.17
CA VAL A 36 -21.09 -11.61 -6.08
C VAL A 36 -21.61 -12.93 -5.56
N ARG A 37 -21.34 -13.21 -4.28
CA ARG A 37 -21.92 -14.36 -3.59
C ARG A 37 -23.18 -13.85 -2.88
N PRO A 38 -24.35 -14.41 -3.17
CA PRO A 38 -25.55 -14.06 -2.42
C PRO A 38 -25.33 -14.38 -0.92
N LEU A 39 -25.77 -13.49 -0.07
CA LEU A 39 -25.83 -13.78 1.36
C LEU A 39 -26.93 -14.82 1.55
N ILE A 40 -26.58 -16.00 2.03
CA ILE A 40 -27.51 -17.07 2.33
C ILE A 40 -27.89 -16.95 3.81
N GLY A 41 -29.16 -16.84 4.09
CA GLY A 41 -29.75 -16.84 5.43
C GLY A 41 -31.18 -17.31 5.31
N ASP A 42 -31.66 -18.08 6.30
CA ASP A 42 -33.00 -18.68 6.29
C ASP A 42 -34.09 -17.65 6.64
N ASN A 43 -33.70 -16.54 7.29
CA ASN A 43 -34.59 -15.46 7.71
C ASN A 43 -34.03 -14.07 7.41
N ALA A 44 -34.93 -13.09 7.18
CA ALA A 44 -34.54 -11.70 6.92
C ALA A 44 -33.73 -11.05 8.06
N SER A 45 -34.00 -11.44 9.32
CA SER A 45 -33.27 -10.97 10.51
C SER A 45 -31.83 -11.47 10.54
N GLU A 46 -31.59 -12.73 10.22
CA GLU A 46 -30.26 -13.32 10.16
C GLU A 46 -29.44 -12.69 9.05
N LEU A 47 -30.06 -12.42 7.90
CA LEU A 47 -29.41 -11.75 6.77
C LEU A 47 -28.99 -10.33 7.12
N ALA A 48 -29.83 -9.57 7.83
CA ALA A 48 -29.56 -8.23 8.29
C ALA A 48 -28.40 -8.18 9.29
N GLU A 49 -28.34 -9.11 10.23
CA GLU A 49 -27.27 -9.23 11.21
C GLU A 49 -25.92 -9.57 10.54
N LYS A 50 -25.94 -10.52 9.62
CA LYS A 50 -24.76 -10.93 8.84
C LYS A 50 -24.22 -9.77 7.99
N TYR A 51 -25.11 -9.00 7.36
CA TYR A 51 -24.75 -7.80 6.61
C TYR A 51 -24.12 -6.74 7.53
N LYS A 52 -24.73 -6.47 8.68
CA LYS A 52 -24.22 -5.52 9.69
C LYS A 52 -22.82 -5.92 10.16
N ARG A 53 -22.61 -7.19 10.48
CA ARG A 53 -21.30 -7.71 10.89
C ARG A 53 -20.23 -7.53 9.81
N LEU A 54 -20.54 -7.87 8.56
CA LEU A 54 -19.61 -7.71 7.43
C LEU A 54 -19.29 -6.23 7.17
N LYS A 55 -20.27 -5.36 7.24
CA LYS A 55 -20.13 -3.91 7.09
C LYS A 55 -19.16 -3.33 8.12
N TRP A 56 -19.34 -3.66 9.40
CA TRP A 56 -18.45 -3.22 10.48
C TRP A 56 -17.05 -3.84 10.37
N SER A 57 -16.94 -5.11 10.04
CA SER A 57 -15.66 -5.77 9.81
C SER A 57 -14.87 -5.09 8.68
N THR A 58 -15.54 -4.74 7.59
CA THR A 58 -14.92 -4.03 6.46
C THR A 58 -14.46 -2.63 6.88
N PHE A 59 -15.27 -1.90 7.63
CA PHE A 59 -14.94 -0.58 8.13
C PHE A 59 -13.72 -0.60 9.06
N LEU A 60 -13.70 -1.49 10.03
CA LEU A 60 -12.59 -1.64 10.96
C LEU A 60 -11.32 -2.07 10.25
N ALA A 61 -11.41 -3.05 9.34
CA ALA A 61 -10.25 -3.48 8.55
C ALA A 61 -9.67 -2.35 7.68
N ALA A 62 -10.53 -1.53 7.06
CA ALA A 62 -10.10 -0.36 6.30
C ALA A 62 -9.43 0.69 7.21
N THR A 63 -10.00 0.96 8.38
CA THR A 63 -9.50 1.95 9.33
C THR A 63 -8.15 1.54 9.90
N PHE A 64 -8.02 0.32 10.42
CA PHE A 64 -6.75 -0.18 10.95
C PHE A 64 -5.69 -0.35 9.85
N GLY A 65 -6.06 -0.96 8.72
CA GLY A 65 -5.13 -1.14 7.62
C GLY A 65 -4.60 0.20 7.08
N TYR A 66 -5.46 1.22 7.02
CA TYR A 66 -5.02 2.56 6.61
C TYR A 66 -4.11 3.23 7.64
N GLY A 67 -4.36 3.02 8.94
CA GLY A 67 -3.45 3.44 10.00
C GLY A 67 -2.05 2.82 9.85
N MET A 68 -1.94 1.53 9.47
CA MET A 68 -0.65 0.87 9.23
C MET A 68 0.09 1.48 8.03
N TYR A 69 -0.61 1.91 6.99
CA TYR A 69 0.02 2.69 5.91
C TYR A 69 0.68 3.97 6.42
N TYR A 70 0.06 4.65 7.39
CA TYR A 70 0.62 5.86 7.97
C TYR A 70 1.86 5.58 8.82
N VAL A 71 1.90 4.48 9.54
CA VAL A 71 3.11 4.04 10.27
C VAL A 71 4.29 3.89 9.31
N CYS A 72 4.09 3.19 8.19
CA CYS A 72 5.13 3.03 7.16
C CYS A 72 5.48 4.35 6.45
N ARG A 73 4.53 5.27 6.28
CA ARG A 73 4.70 6.52 5.56
C ARG A 73 5.49 7.56 6.34
N LEU A 74 5.22 7.65 7.62
CA LEU A 74 5.77 8.70 8.47
C LEU A 74 7.07 8.27 9.17
N SER A 75 7.52 7.03 8.98
CA SER A 75 8.80 6.54 9.50
C SER A 75 9.97 7.46 9.15
N LEU A 76 10.04 7.93 7.89
CA LEU A 76 11.07 8.88 7.46
C LEU A 76 11.07 10.17 8.28
N ASN A 77 9.90 10.71 8.64
CA ASN A 77 9.81 11.97 9.38
C ASN A 77 10.43 11.86 10.78
N VAL A 78 10.31 10.69 11.41
CA VAL A 78 10.88 10.41 12.73
C VAL A 78 12.40 10.26 12.65
N VAL A 79 12.91 9.62 11.59
CA VAL A 79 14.33 9.29 11.47
C VAL A 79 15.17 10.37 10.77
N LYS A 80 14.55 11.44 10.22
CA LYS A 80 15.25 12.52 9.51
C LYS A 80 16.40 13.10 10.31
N LYS A 81 16.13 13.52 11.55
CA LYS A 81 17.14 14.17 12.39
C LYS A 81 18.32 13.24 12.70
N PRO A 82 18.14 12.02 13.19
CA PRO A 82 19.23 11.07 13.36
C PRO A 82 20.06 10.80 12.10
N ILE A 83 19.43 10.70 10.93
CA ILE A 83 20.13 10.49 9.64
C ILE A 83 21.06 11.67 9.32
N VAL A 84 20.61 12.91 9.56
CA VAL A 84 21.42 14.11 9.36
C VAL A 84 22.54 14.21 10.39
N ASP A 85 22.23 13.95 11.67
CA ASP A 85 23.20 13.99 12.77
C ASP A 85 24.35 12.97 12.58
N GLU A 86 24.06 11.81 11.98
CA GLU A 86 25.05 10.79 11.61
C GLU A 86 25.78 11.09 10.27
N GLY A 87 25.40 12.14 9.56
CA GLY A 87 26.00 12.54 8.29
C GLY A 87 25.76 11.57 7.11
N VAL A 88 24.71 10.72 7.21
CA VAL A 88 24.36 9.75 6.16
C VAL A 88 23.75 10.45 4.95
N PHE A 89 22.81 11.38 5.19
CA PHE A 89 22.22 12.25 4.17
C PHE A 89 22.11 13.68 4.68
N SER A 90 22.26 14.64 3.78
CA SER A 90 22.00 16.05 4.04
C SER A 90 20.48 16.33 4.12
N GLU A 91 20.11 17.47 4.72
CA GLU A 91 18.71 17.93 4.75
C GLU A 91 18.12 18.09 3.35
N THR A 92 18.94 18.55 2.39
CA THR A 92 18.52 18.71 1.00
C THR A 92 18.20 17.36 0.35
N GLU A 93 19.06 16.35 0.55
CA GLU A 93 18.82 15.00 0.04
C GLU A 93 17.55 14.38 0.63
N LEU A 94 17.32 14.54 1.94
CA LEU A 94 16.09 14.10 2.58
C LEU A 94 14.86 14.86 2.11
N GLY A 95 15.02 16.12 1.75
CA GLY A 95 13.98 16.93 1.10
C GLY A 95 13.60 16.37 -0.27
N ILE A 96 14.61 16.02 -1.09
CA ILE A 96 14.40 15.39 -2.41
C ILE A 96 13.72 14.04 -2.26
N ILE A 97 14.20 13.18 -1.36
CA ILE A 97 13.58 11.86 -1.08
C ILE A 97 12.11 12.02 -0.69
N GLY A 98 11.80 12.96 0.21
CA GLY A 98 10.43 13.26 0.60
C GLY A 98 9.56 13.73 -0.58
N SER A 99 10.10 14.58 -1.44
CA SER A 99 9.42 15.08 -2.64
C SER A 99 9.11 13.97 -3.65
N VAL A 100 10.03 13.02 -3.85
CA VAL A 100 9.84 11.86 -4.72
C VAL A 100 8.64 11.02 -4.25
N LEU A 101 8.49 10.79 -2.94
CA LEU A 101 7.32 10.07 -2.41
C LEU A 101 6.03 10.81 -2.73
N PHE A 102 5.96 12.13 -2.46
CA PHE A 102 4.72 12.88 -2.70
C PHE A 102 4.35 12.92 -4.17
N PHE A 103 5.33 13.05 -5.05
CA PHE A 103 5.11 13.06 -6.50
C PHE A 103 4.58 11.73 -7.00
N THR A 104 5.25 10.63 -6.62
CA THR A 104 4.81 9.28 -7.00
C THR A 104 3.47 8.90 -6.36
N TYR A 105 3.20 9.35 -5.14
CA TYR A 105 1.91 9.19 -4.49
C TYR A 105 0.79 9.94 -5.22
N ALA A 106 1.04 11.16 -5.71
CA ALA A 106 0.05 11.91 -6.48
C ALA A 106 -0.31 11.20 -7.80
N ILE A 107 0.70 10.75 -8.56
CA ILE A 107 0.50 9.93 -9.76
C ILE A 107 -0.23 8.63 -9.40
N GLY A 108 0.20 8.00 -8.31
CA GLY A 108 -0.40 6.78 -7.79
C GLY A 108 -1.88 6.97 -7.43
N LYS A 109 -2.27 8.08 -6.79
CA LYS A 109 -3.67 8.38 -6.49
C LYS A 109 -4.55 8.39 -7.73
N PHE A 110 -4.05 9.00 -8.80
CA PHE A 110 -4.77 9.05 -10.06
C PHE A 110 -4.92 7.66 -10.69
N THR A 111 -3.82 6.93 -10.85
CA THR A 111 -3.83 5.60 -11.48
C THR A 111 -4.53 4.55 -10.63
N ASN A 112 -4.26 4.52 -9.33
CA ASN A 112 -4.85 3.54 -8.41
C ASN A 112 -6.33 3.81 -8.10
N GLY A 113 -6.82 5.05 -8.30
CA GLY A 113 -8.26 5.34 -8.26
C GLY A 113 -9.02 4.50 -9.28
N PHE A 114 -8.59 4.52 -10.54
CA PHE A 114 -9.21 3.72 -11.61
C PHE A 114 -9.02 2.21 -11.42
N LEU A 115 -7.85 1.80 -10.91
CA LEU A 115 -7.57 0.38 -10.67
C LEU A 115 -8.41 -0.17 -9.52
N ALA A 116 -8.62 0.59 -8.45
CA ALA A 116 -9.40 0.19 -7.30
C ALA A 116 -10.85 -0.10 -7.63
N ASP A 117 -11.46 0.71 -8.52
CA ASP A 117 -12.85 0.52 -8.95
C ASP A 117 -13.09 -0.84 -9.61
N ARG A 118 -12.07 -1.40 -10.26
CA ARG A 118 -12.13 -2.68 -10.98
C ARG A 118 -11.47 -3.83 -10.22
N SER A 119 -10.99 -3.56 -9.01
CA SER A 119 -10.20 -4.52 -8.25
C SER A 119 -10.94 -5.08 -7.03
N ASN A 120 -10.47 -6.25 -6.58
CA ASN A 120 -10.80 -6.76 -5.27
C ASN A 120 -10.09 -5.91 -4.21
N ILE A 121 -10.87 -5.07 -3.53
CA ILE A 121 -10.38 -4.05 -2.59
C ILE A 121 -9.47 -4.64 -1.50
N LYS A 122 -9.83 -5.81 -0.96
CA LYS A 122 -9.03 -6.48 0.06
C LYS A 122 -7.63 -6.80 -0.45
N ARG A 123 -7.54 -7.47 -1.60
CA ARG A 123 -6.26 -7.86 -2.20
C ARG A 123 -5.45 -6.64 -2.62
N PHE A 124 -6.13 -5.64 -3.19
CA PHE A 124 -5.50 -4.40 -3.65
C PHE A 124 -4.86 -3.64 -2.49
N MET A 125 -5.61 -3.43 -1.40
CA MET A 125 -5.11 -2.77 -0.20
C MET A 125 -3.97 -3.55 0.46
N THR A 126 -4.14 -4.86 0.64
CA THR A 126 -3.11 -5.71 1.27
C THR A 126 -1.81 -5.72 0.46
N THR A 127 -1.89 -5.79 -0.88
CA THR A 127 -0.69 -5.74 -1.74
C THR A 127 0.06 -4.41 -1.59
N GLY A 128 -0.67 -3.29 -1.58
CA GLY A 128 -0.06 -1.98 -1.39
C GLY A 128 0.66 -1.87 -0.03
N LEU A 129 0.02 -2.35 1.04
CA LEU A 129 0.61 -2.34 2.38
C LEU A 129 1.85 -3.25 2.45
N LEU A 130 1.75 -4.47 1.92
CA LEU A 130 2.85 -5.43 1.90
C LEU A 130 4.08 -4.86 1.19
N VAL A 131 3.91 -4.29 -0.01
CA VAL A 131 5.04 -3.69 -0.73
C VAL A 131 5.62 -2.51 0.04
N THR A 132 4.79 -1.64 0.61
CA THR A 132 5.23 -0.51 1.43
C THR A 132 6.02 -0.98 2.66
N ALA A 133 5.56 -2.02 3.34
CA ALA A 133 6.24 -2.62 4.47
C ALA A 133 7.60 -3.21 4.09
N LEU A 134 7.66 -3.98 2.99
CA LEU A 134 8.91 -4.54 2.46
C LEU A 134 9.91 -3.43 2.07
N VAL A 135 9.43 -2.35 1.45
CA VAL A 135 10.29 -1.19 1.15
C VAL A 135 10.86 -0.58 2.43
N ASN A 136 10.05 -0.40 3.49
CA ASN A 136 10.55 0.08 4.77
C ASN A 136 11.66 -0.85 5.32
N LEU A 137 11.49 -2.16 5.25
CA LEU A 137 12.54 -3.09 5.65
C LEU A 137 13.83 -2.89 4.84
N CYS A 138 13.74 -2.75 3.52
CA CYS A 138 14.90 -2.51 2.66
C CYS A 138 15.61 -1.19 2.99
N LEU A 139 14.87 -0.14 3.35
CA LEU A 139 15.43 1.18 3.68
C LEU A 139 16.31 1.15 4.93
N GLY A 140 16.04 0.27 5.87
CA GLY A 140 16.89 0.07 7.06
C GLY A 140 18.31 -0.42 6.74
N PHE A 141 18.53 -0.97 5.55
CA PHE A 141 19.82 -1.56 5.14
C PHE A 141 20.59 -0.74 4.11
N THR A 142 20.04 0.35 3.55
CA THR A 142 20.73 1.13 2.51
C THR A 142 21.23 2.48 3.00
N ASN A 143 22.41 2.88 2.47
CA ASN A 143 23.00 4.21 2.64
C ASN A 143 23.13 4.94 1.29
N SER A 144 22.67 4.36 0.20
CA SER A 144 22.73 4.98 -1.12
C SER A 144 21.54 5.93 -1.29
N PHE A 145 21.82 7.21 -1.50
CA PHE A 145 20.79 8.23 -1.77
C PHE A 145 19.88 7.84 -2.94
N ILE A 146 20.48 7.38 -4.06
CA ILE A 146 19.72 7.02 -5.26
C ILE A 146 18.79 5.83 -4.97
N LEU A 147 19.33 4.78 -4.32
CA LEU A 147 18.53 3.61 -3.99
C LEU A 147 17.41 3.96 -3.00
N PHE A 148 17.72 4.80 -2.01
CA PHE A 148 16.74 5.27 -1.02
C PHE A 148 15.61 6.06 -1.70
N ALA A 149 15.94 6.99 -2.60
CA ALA A 149 14.96 7.76 -3.35
C ALA A 149 14.06 6.89 -4.25
N ILE A 150 14.64 5.90 -4.93
CA ILE A 150 13.90 4.94 -5.76
C ILE A 150 12.94 4.11 -4.90
N LEU A 151 13.42 3.52 -3.82
CA LEU A 151 12.60 2.72 -2.90
C LEU A 151 11.48 3.56 -2.30
N TRP A 152 11.78 4.78 -1.86
CA TRP A 152 10.78 5.67 -1.28
C TRP A 152 9.74 6.12 -2.31
N GLY A 153 10.16 6.32 -3.56
CA GLY A 153 9.25 6.58 -4.68
C GLY A 153 8.33 5.39 -4.99
N ILE A 154 8.85 4.16 -4.99
CA ILE A 154 8.06 2.93 -5.11
C ILE A 154 7.03 2.88 -3.97
N SER A 155 7.47 3.12 -2.74
CA SER A 155 6.58 3.19 -1.58
C SER A 155 5.44 4.20 -1.79
N GLY A 156 5.74 5.38 -2.32
CA GLY A 156 4.74 6.42 -2.58
C GLY A 156 3.61 5.95 -3.49
N TRP A 157 3.95 5.30 -4.60
CA TRP A 157 2.94 4.77 -5.53
C TRP A 157 2.07 3.67 -4.88
N PHE A 158 2.69 2.71 -4.19
CA PHE A 158 1.97 1.62 -3.53
C PHE A 158 1.14 2.10 -2.32
N GLN A 159 1.57 3.13 -1.61
CA GLN A 159 0.80 3.73 -0.52
C GLN A 159 -0.52 4.36 -0.98
N SER A 160 -0.58 4.85 -2.21
CA SER A 160 -1.82 5.41 -2.76
C SER A 160 -2.92 4.35 -2.94
N MET A 161 -2.57 3.06 -3.05
CA MET A 161 -3.52 1.95 -3.11
C MET A 161 -4.39 1.88 -1.84
N GLY A 162 -3.82 2.23 -0.67
CA GLY A 162 -4.55 2.24 0.59
C GLY A 162 -5.73 3.21 0.58
N ALA A 163 -5.49 4.46 0.24
CA ALA A 163 -6.53 5.49 0.18
C ALA A 163 -7.61 5.15 -0.86
N ALA A 164 -7.21 4.76 -2.07
CA ALA A 164 -8.14 4.37 -3.13
C ALA A 164 -9.03 3.19 -2.71
N SER A 165 -8.43 2.17 -2.08
CA SER A 165 -9.18 1.02 -1.56
C SER A 165 -10.22 1.40 -0.50
N CYS A 166 -9.86 2.28 0.43
CA CYS A 166 -10.77 2.70 1.50
C CYS A 166 -11.96 3.49 0.93
N VAL A 167 -11.71 4.45 0.05
CA VAL A 167 -12.77 5.26 -0.58
C VAL A 167 -13.74 4.37 -1.35
N VAL A 168 -13.25 3.50 -2.22
CA VAL A 168 -14.07 2.58 -3.00
C VAL A 168 -14.77 1.56 -2.09
N GLY A 169 -14.09 1.03 -1.08
CA GLY A 169 -14.66 0.12 -0.10
C GLY A 169 -15.84 0.75 0.67
N LEU A 170 -15.64 1.95 1.21
CA LEU A 170 -16.69 2.68 1.91
C LEU A 170 -17.89 3.01 1.00
N SER A 171 -17.63 3.40 -0.25
CA SER A 171 -18.72 3.70 -1.20
C SER A 171 -19.57 2.48 -1.56
N ARG A 172 -19.00 1.27 -1.50
CA ARG A 172 -19.73 0.01 -1.81
C ARG A 172 -20.54 -0.53 -0.61
N TRP A 173 -20.11 -0.25 0.62
CA TRP A 173 -20.71 -0.82 1.83
C TRP A 173 -21.67 0.12 2.56
N PHE A 174 -21.56 1.44 2.32
CA PHE A 174 -22.34 2.44 3.04
C PHE A 174 -23.23 3.22 2.09
N SER A 175 -24.50 3.40 2.50
CA SER A 175 -25.47 4.23 1.77
C SER A 175 -25.03 5.69 1.73
N ASP A 176 -25.59 6.46 0.80
CA ASP A 176 -25.25 7.89 0.65
C ASP A 176 -25.54 8.69 1.93
N LYS A 177 -26.56 8.29 2.70
CA LYS A 177 -26.92 8.93 3.98
C LYS A 177 -25.89 8.69 5.09
N GLU A 178 -25.25 7.53 5.10
CA GLU A 178 -24.30 7.13 6.15
C GLU A 178 -22.85 7.42 5.77
N ARG A 179 -22.55 7.42 4.47
CA ARG A 179 -21.19 7.48 3.92
C ARG A 179 -20.37 8.65 4.47
N GLY A 180 -20.98 9.83 4.60
CA GLY A 180 -20.30 11.01 5.13
C GLY A 180 -19.78 10.82 6.54
N SER A 181 -20.60 10.27 7.44
CA SER A 181 -20.21 10.00 8.83
C SER A 181 -19.11 8.94 8.93
N PHE A 182 -19.25 7.83 8.21
CA PHE A 182 -18.25 6.77 8.21
C PHE A 182 -16.93 7.22 7.53
N TYR A 183 -17.00 8.05 6.52
CA TYR A 183 -15.83 8.66 5.91
C TYR A 183 -15.11 9.59 6.89
N GLY A 184 -15.84 10.39 7.67
CA GLY A 184 -15.29 11.22 8.74
C GLY A 184 -14.58 10.40 9.81
N PHE A 185 -15.20 9.31 10.30
CA PHE A 185 -14.56 8.40 11.25
C PHE A 185 -13.34 7.69 10.66
N TRP A 186 -13.43 7.21 9.41
CA TRP A 186 -12.27 6.63 8.75
C TRP A 186 -11.15 7.65 8.59
N SER A 187 -11.47 8.90 8.29
CA SER A 187 -10.49 9.97 8.16
C SER A 187 -9.68 10.20 9.46
N ALA A 188 -10.24 9.88 10.63
CA ALA A 188 -9.48 9.92 11.87
C ALA A 188 -8.38 8.85 11.96
N SER A 189 -8.44 7.78 11.17
CA SER A 189 -7.46 6.68 11.18
C SER A 189 -6.04 7.13 10.83
N HIS A 190 -5.89 8.13 9.96
CA HIS A 190 -4.56 8.64 9.64
C HIS A 190 -3.95 9.42 10.81
N ASN A 191 -4.72 10.18 11.57
CA ASN A 191 -4.23 10.87 12.76
C ASN A 191 -3.81 9.86 13.86
N ILE A 192 -4.58 8.78 14.01
CA ILE A 192 -4.23 7.69 14.93
C ILE A 192 -2.95 6.99 14.45
N GLY A 193 -2.84 6.69 13.17
CA GLY A 193 -1.65 6.10 12.56
C GLY A 193 -0.41 7.00 12.71
N GLU A 194 -0.58 8.31 12.56
CA GLU A 194 0.47 9.30 12.79
C GLU A 194 0.94 9.30 14.25
N ALA A 195 0.02 9.40 15.20
CA ALA A 195 0.33 9.34 16.62
C ALA A 195 1.06 8.04 17.00
N LEU A 196 0.58 6.90 16.54
CA LEU A 196 1.22 5.60 16.73
C LEU A 196 2.63 5.56 16.13
N THR A 197 2.85 6.19 14.98
CA THR A 197 4.17 6.26 14.35
C THR A 197 5.16 6.99 15.27
N PHE A 198 4.79 8.16 15.77
CA PHE A 198 5.65 8.91 16.66
C PHE A 198 5.95 8.15 17.97
N ILE A 199 4.96 7.47 18.54
CA ILE A 199 5.15 6.68 19.76
C ILE A 199 6.06 5.46 19.49
N ILE A 200 5.70 4.62 18.51
CA ILE A 200 6.38 3.34 18.26
C ILE A 200 7.75 3.58 17.63
N VAL A 201 7.79 4.33 16.51
CA VAL A 201 9.03 4.51 15.75
C VAL A 201 10.03 5.35 16.51
N ALA A 202 9.60 6.44 17.20
CA ALA A 202 10.52 7.27 17.98
C ALA A 202 11.11 6.50 19.16
N SER A 203 10.31 5.67 19.87
CA SER A 203 10.81 4.82 20.95
C SER A 203 11.86 3.83 20.46
N VAL A 204 11.65 3.22 19.30
CA VAL A 204 12.62 2.30 18.69
C VAL A 204 13.88 3.05 18.26
N VAL A 205 13.73 4.21 17.63
CA VAL A 205 14.86 5.04 17.14
C VAL A 205 15.74 5.54 18.29
N SER A 206 15.13 5.95 19.41
CA SER A 206 15.87 6.47 20.57
C SER A 206 16.80 5.44 21.24
N VAL A 207 16.48 4.15 21.11
CA VAL A 207 17.25 3.05 21.75
C VAL A 207 18.17 2.35 20.76
N LEU A 208 17.68 2.09 19.54
CA LEU A 208 18.34 1.21 18.57
C LEU A 208 18.90 1.95 17.34
N GLY A 209 18.57 3.23 17.20
CA GLY A 209 19.00 4.06 16.06
C GLY A 209 18.00 4.06 14.89
N TRP A 210 18.24 4.95 13.92
CA TRP A 210 17.30 5.27 12.85
C TRP A 210 16.96 4.10 11.91
N ARG A 211 17.89 3.17 11.70
CA ARG A 211 17.68 1.99 10.87
C ARG A 211 16.55 1.12 11.37
N TYR A 212 16.52 0.92 12.68
CA TYR A 212 15.48 0.14 13.35
C TYR A 212 14.12 0.86 13.34
N GLY A 213 14.10 2.18 13.14
CA GLY A 213 12.87 2.92 12.88
C GLY A 213 12.15 2.45 11.62
N PHE A 214 12.89 2.24 10.53
CA PHE A 214 12.35 1.65 9.29
C PHE A 214 11.99 0.18 9.44
N LEU A 215 12.86 -0.60 10.09
CA LEU A 215 12.60 -2.01 10.35
C LEU A 215 11.35 -2.20 11.20
N GLY A 216 11.19 -1.41 12.26
CA GLY A 216 10.01 -1.43 13.13
C GLY A 216 8.73 -1.05 12.36
N ALA A 217 8.76 0.02 11.57
CA ALA A 217 7.63 0.41 10.73
C ALA A 217 7.28 -0.67 9.69
N GLY A 218 8.28 -1.28 9.07
CA GLY A 218 8.09 -2.38 8.13
C GLY A 218 7.47 -3.62 8.78
N LEU A 219 7.94 -4.02 9.96
CA LEU A 219 7.39 -5.16 10.70
C LEU A 219 5.94 -4.94 11.14
N VAL A 220 5.60 -3.72 11.55
CA VAL A 220 4.21 -3.36 11.91
C VAL A 220 3.29 -3.39 10.68
N GLY A 221 3.82 -3.10 9.49
CA GLY A 221 3.06 -3.10 8.24
C GLY A 221 2.86 -4.48 7.59
N LEU A 222 3.59 -5.51 8.05
CA LEU A 222 3.46 -6.91 7.57
C LEU A 222 2.31 -7.63 8.28
#